data_12386a50c0252b0a450df8f7c7e692cf
#
_entry.id   12386a50c0252b0a450df8f7c7e692cf
#
_cell.length_a   1.000
_cell.length_b   1.000
_cell.length_c   1.000
_cell.angle_alpha   90.00
_cell.angle_beta   90.00
_cell.angle_gamma   90.00
#
_symmetry.space_group_name_H-M   'P 1'
#
loop_
_entity.id
_entity.type
_entity.pdbx_description
1 polymer ?
#
loop_
_entity_poly.entity_id
_entity_poly.type
_entity_poly.pdbx_seq_one_letter_code
_entity_poly.pdbx_strand_id
1 'polypeptide(L)'
;SIRRQRQMCIRDRVYIFIYQTDPIRDFMGNSVVSMHLYSHLATEPCYVWNTGEEEEVLKYLSLLDSTLKIEENPFNRYEQKLLLLALTHRLCSVYTRKLIAEKTSVSHKHDIFIRLVQLIEQYYTKERGVDFYADKLCLSPKYLSALSKSICGYTVQELVFKSIIRKSISLLKNTQKNVQEISDFFNFPNASYFGTFFKKQIGMSPQQYRRM
;
A
#
# COMPACT_ATOMS: atom_id res chain seq x y z
N SER A 1 -5.36 12.39 -13.52
CA SER A 1 -5.51 13.77 -14.04
C SER A 1 -4.85 14.73 -13.07
N ILE A 2 -3.81 15.41 -13.52
CA ILE A 2 -3.14 16.46 -12.74
C ILE A 2 -3.83 17.78 -13.08
N ARG A 3 -4.63 18.32 -12.17
CA ARG A 3 -5.19 19.66 -12.34
C ARG A 3 -4.32 20.67 -11.59
N ARG A 4 -3.78 21.61 -12.32
CA ARG A 4 -3.07 22.78 -11.79
C ARG A 4 -4.12 23.89 -11.53
N GLN A 5 -4.43 24.16 -10.27
CA GLN A 5 -5.27 25.32 -9.90
C GLN A 5 -4.36 26.41 -9.34
N ARG A 6 -4.25 27.52 -10.06
CA ARG A 6 -3.59 28.73 -9.53
C ARG A 6 -4.59 29.51 -8.69
N GLN A 7 -4.42 29.53 -7.37
CA GLN A 7 -4.96 30.60 -6.56
C GLN A 7 -3.84 31.62 -6.26
N MET A 8 -4.04 32.86 -6.70
CA MET A 8 -3.13 33.95 -6.42
C MET A 8 -3.30 34.42 -4.97
N CYS A 9 -2.42 33.99 -4.07
CA CYS A 9 -2.00 34.78 -2.95
C CYS A 9 -0.53 35.19 -3.18
N ILE A 10 -0.23 36.46 -2.95
CA ILE A 10 0.92 37.22 -3.49
C ILE A 10 2.31 36.72 -3.06
N ARG A 11 2.44 35.64 -2.27
CA ARG A 11 3.74 35.11 -1.82
C ARG A 11 3.89 33.59 -1.79
N ASP A 12 2.81 32.83 -1.81
CA ASP A 12 2.89 31.37 -1.63
C ASP A 12 2.39 30.63 -2.87
N ARG A 13 3.24 29.74 -3.41
CA ARG A 13 2.82 28.83 -4.50
C ARG A 13 2.24 27.58 -3.85
N VAL A 14 0.95 27.33 -4.07
CA VAL A 14 0.28 26.09 -3.67
C VAL A 14 0.30 25.11 -4.83
N TYR A 15 0.85 23.94 -4.59
CA TYR A 15 0.84 22.82 -5.55
C TYR A 15 -0.16 21.78 -5.06
N ILE A 16 -1.18 21.49 -5.87
CA ILE A 16 -2.16 20.45 -5.59
C ILE A 16 -1.85 19.25 -6.46
N PHE A 17 -1.58 18.13 -5.86
CA PHE A 17 -1.32 16.86 -6.52
C PHE A 17 -2.47 15.91 -6.24
N ILE A 18 -3.22 15.52 -7.30
CA ILE A 18 -4.34 14.58 -7.21
C ILE A 18 -3.99 13.35 -8.03
N TYR A 19 -4.02 12.19 -7.43
CA TYR A 19 -3.74 10.91 -8.11
C TYR A 19 -4.72 9.83 -7.67
N GLN A 20 -4.92 8.83 -8.53
CA GLN A 20 -5.68 7.64 -8.14
C GLN A 20 -4.84 6.76 -7.20
N THR A 21 -5.40 6.44 -6.03
CA THR A 21 -4.70 5.68 -5.00
C THR A 21 -4.54 4.19 -5.33
N ASP A 22 -5.44 3.62 -6.16
CA ASP A 22 -5.47 2.18 -6.41
C ASP A 22 -4.18 1.63 -7.05
N PRO A 23 -3.62 2.24 -8.12
CA PRO A 23 -2.36 1.77 -8.70
C PRO A 23 -1.19 1.89 -7.74
N ILE A 24 -1.16 2.92 -6.90
CA ILE A 24 -0.09 3.16 -5.93
C ILE A 24 -0.21 2.18 -4.77
N ARG A 25 -1.42 1.97 -4.27
CA ARG A 25 -1.70 1.03 -3.20
C ARG A 25 -1.29 -0.40 -3.56
N ASP A 26 -1.56 -0.83 -4.79
CA ASP A 26 -1.16 -2.15 -5.27
C ASP A 26 0.36 -2.28 -5.41
N PHE A 27 1.06 -1.18 -5.72
CA PHE A 27 2.50 -1.16 -5.91
C PHE A 27 3.28 -0.99 -4.59
N MET A 28 2.81 -0.16 -3.67
CA MET A 28 3.45 0.07 -2.37
C MET A 28 3.31 -1.12 -1.43
N GLY A 29 2.36 -2.00 -1.68
CA GLY A 29 2.11 -3.15 -0.83
C GLY A 29 1.71 -2.76 0.61
N ASN A 30 1.80 -3.73 1.53
CA ASN A 30 1.58 -3.52 2.95
C ASN A 30 2.86 -3.03 3.67
N SER A 31 3.68 -2.18 3.05
CA SER A 31 4.85 -1.67 3.77
C SER A 31 4.36 -0.86 4.98
N VAL A 32 5.01 -1.04 6.11
CA VAL A 32 4.70 -0.34 7.37
C VAL A 32 4.67 1.18 7.15
N VAL A 33 5.57 1.69 6.31
CA VAL A 33 5.67 3.11 5.96
C VAL A 33 4.42 3.58 5.19
N SER A 34 3.94 2.78 4.23
CA SER A 34 2.73 3.10 3.47
C SER A 34 1.50 3.17 4.36
N MET A 35 1.40 2.26 5.31
CA MET A 35 0.25 2.18 6.21
C MET A 35 0.24 3.30 7.24
N HIS A 36 1.40 3.76 7.71
CA HIS A 36 1.50 4.96 8.52
C HIS A 36 0.96 6.18 7.78
N LEU A 37 1.36 6.35 6.52
CA LEU A 37 0.87 7.45 5.70
C LEU A 37 -0.64 7.37 5.48
N TYR A 38 -1.16 6.18 5.13
CA TYR A 38 -2.60 5.98 4.94
C TYR A 38 -3.42 6.27 6.18
N SER A 39 -2.93 5.81 7.33
CA SER A 39 -3.59 6.04 8.61
C SER A 39 -3.71 7.53 8.92
N HIS A 40 -2.66 8.28 8.64
CA HIS A 40 -2.65 9.71 8.92
C HIS A 40 -3.45 10.51 7.89
N LEU A 41 -3.32 10.21 6.61
CA LEU A 41 -4.11 10.86 5.56
C LEU A 41 -5.62 10.57 5.68
N ALA A 42 -6.00 9.46 6.32
CA ALA A 42 -7.40 9.15 6.62
C ALA A 42 -7.96 10.02 7.76
N THR A 43 -7.12 10.43 8.70
CA THR A 43 -7.51 11.30 9.82
C THR A 43 -7.32 12.79 9.52
N GLU A 44 -6.32 13.12 8.73
CA GLU A 44 -5.97 14.48 8.32
C GLU A 44 -5.76 14.55 6.80
N PRO A 45 -6.83 14.66 6.02
CA PRO A 45 -6.77 14.58 4.55
C PRO A 45 -6.07 15.77 3.89
N CYS A 46 -5.88 16.86 4.61
CA CYS A 46 -5.15 18.04 4.15
C CYS A 46 -4.05 18.38 5.13
N TYR A 47 -2.81 18.26 4.70
CA TYR A 47 -1.66 18.61 5.50
C TYR A 47 -0.87 19.72 4.83
N VAL A 48 -0.74 20.86 5.51
CA VAL A 48 0.08 21.98 5.05
C VAL A 48 1.37 21.95 5.86
N TRP A 49 2.50 21.71 5.20
CA TRP A 49 3.80 21.82 5.86
C TRP A 49 4.74 22.71 5.07
N ASN A 50 5.55 23.42 5.81
CA ASN A 50 6.68 24.13 5.26
C ASN A 50 7.94 23.29 5.55
N THR A 51 8.48 22.63 4.54
CA THR A 51 9.52 21.62 4.74
C THR A 51 10.91 22.12 4.35
N GLY A 52 11.01 23.17 3.55
CA GLY A 52 12.24 23.52 2.85
C GLY A 52 12.65 22.47 1.78
N GLU A 53 11.83 21.46 1.55
CA GLU A 53 12.08 20.37 0.59
C GLU A 53 11.22 20.47 -0.68
N GLU A 54 10.56 21.62 -0.88
CA GLU A 54 9.70 21.87 -2.03
C GLU A 54 10.43 21.68 -3.36
N GLU A 55 11.70 22.11 -3.43
CA GLU A 55 12.51 21.94 -4.64
C GLU A 55 12.69 20.49 -5.06
N GLU A 56 12.86 19.59 -4.09
CA GLU A 56 13.00 18.17 -4.41
C GLU A 56 11.69 17.57 -4.93
N VAL A 57 10.56 17.89 -4.29
CA VAL A 57 9.24 17.46 -4.75
C VAL A 57 8.94 18.00 -6.14
N LEU A 58 9.30 19.27 -6.40
CA LEU A 58 9.14 19.90 -7.71
C LEU A 58 9.97 19.22 -8.80
N LYS A 59 11.17 18.71 -8.49
CA LYS A 59 11.97 17.92 -9.42
C LYS A 59 11.23 16.64 -9.87
N TYR A 60 10.63 15.90 -8.95
CA TYR A 60 9.82 14.73 -9.29
C TYR A 60 8.61 15.08 -10.15
N LEU A 61 7.92 16.18 -9.81
CA LEU A 61 6.76 16.64 -10.58
C LEU A 61 7.17 17.10 -11.98
N SER A 62 8.32 17.75 -12.12
CA SER A 62 8.88 18.17 -13.42
C SER A 62 9.22 16.95 -14.29
N LEU A 63 9.84 15.92 -13.70
CA LEU A 63 10.13 14.67 -14.42
C LEU A 63 8.84 13.97 -14.87
N LEU A 64 7.83 13.87 -14.00
CA LEU A 64 6.52 13.32 -14.37
C LEU A 64 5.87 14.12 -15.51
N ASP A 65 5.87 15.46 -15.43
CA ASP A 65 5.31 16.31 -16.48
C ASP A 65 6.04 16.13 -17.82
N SER A 66 7.36 15.94 -17.80
CA SER A 66 8.14 15.66 -19.01
C SER A 66 7.74 14.33 -19.66
N THR A 67 7.50 13.28 -18.87
CA THR A 67 7.07 11.97 -19.39
C THR A 67 5.66 11.97 -19.95
N LEU A 68 4.78 12.88 -19.49
CA LEU A 68 3.42 13.03 -20.01
C LEU A 68 3.38 13.68 -21.41
N LYS A 69 4.44 14.37 -21.81
CA LYS A 69 4.56 15.07 -23.11
C LYS A 69 5.18 14.20 -24.20
N ILE A 70 5.70 13.03 -23.86
CA ILE A 70 6.30 12.09 -24.81
C ILE A 70 5.20 11.20 -25.38
N GLU A 71 5.31 10.82 -26.65
CA GLU A 71 4.37 9.89 -27.30
C GLU A 71 4.25 8.58 -26.50
N GLU A 72 3.03 8.03 -26.43
CA GLU A 72 2.75 6.83 -25.65
C GLU A 72 3.54 5.62 -26.15
N ASN A 73 4.47 5.15 -25.33
CA ASN A 73 5.11 3.87 -25.52
C ASN A 73 5.07 3.05 -24.20
N PRO A 74 5.26 1.73 -24.25
CA PRO A 74 5.20 0.88 -23.04
C PRO A 74 6.20 1.28 -21.96
N PHE A 75 7.41 1.72 -22.35
CA PHE A 75 8.46 2.13 -21.39
C PHE A 75 8.09 3.43 -20.69
N ASN A 76 7.51 4.39 -21.41
CA ASN A 76 7.08 5.66 -20.83
C ASN A 76 6.01 5.48 -19.76
N ARG A 77 5.03 4.62 -20.00
CA ARG A 77 4.00 4.27 -19.02
C ARG A 77 4.59 3.59 -17.76
N TYR A 78 5.64 2.80 -17.95
CA TYR A 78 6.34 2.15 -16.85
C TYR A 78 7.18 3.14 -16.05
N GLU A 79 7.88 4.05 -16.73
CA GLU A 79 8.64 5.14 -16.11
C GLU A 79 7.75 6.05 -15.26
N GLN A 80 6.59 6.46 -15.78
CA GLN A 80 5.62 7.25 -15.00
C GLN A 80 5.22 6.56 -13.70
N LYS A 81 4.99 5.24 -13.74
CA LYS A 81 4.68 4.46 -12.52
C LYS A 81 5.82 4.47 -11.52
N LEU A 82 7.06 4.31 -11.98
CA LEU A 82 8.25 4.31 -11.14
C LEU A 82 8.49 5.69 -10.52
N LEU A 83 8.35 6.76 -11.29
CA LEU A 83 8.48 8.15 -10.82
C LEU A 83 7.40 8.49 -9.79
N LEU A 84 6.16 8.06 -10.02
CA LEU A 84 5.06 8.26 -9.08
C LEU A 84 5.30 7.51 -7.78
N LEU A 85 5.83 6.29 -7.86
CA LEU A 85 6.22 5.51 -6.69
C LEU A 85 7.35 6.20 -5.91
N ALA A 86 8.40 6.64 -6.60
CA ALA A 86 9.53 7.33 -5.99
C ALA A 86 9.08 8.63 -5.29
N LEU A 87 8.23 9.43 -5.94
CA LEU A 87 7.61 10.61 -5.33
C LEU A 87 6.84 10.26 -4.07
N THR A 88 6.03 9.20 -4.12
CA THR A 88 5.23 8.76 -2.96
C THR A 88 6.13 8.35 -1.80
N HIS A 89 7.19 7.58 -2.06
CA HIS A 89 8.18 7.22 -1.04
C HIS A 89 8.90 8.44 -0.47
N ARG A 90 9.23 9.42 -1.31
CA ARG A 90 9.84 10.68 -0.85
C ARG A 90 8.90 11.44 0.10
N LEU A 91 7.64 11.60 -0.28
CA LEU A 91 6.63 12.24 0.57
C LEU A 91 6.44 11.49 1.90
N CYS A 92 6.42 10.16 1.87
CA CYS A 92 6.37 9.33 3.09
C CYS A 92 7.59 9.58 3.99
N SER A 93 8.79 9.68 3.41
CA SER A 93 10.03 9.92 4.15
C SER A 93 10.03 11.29 4.83
N VAL A 94 9.65 12.34 4.09
CA VAL A 94 9.52 13.71 4.61
C VAL A 94 8.53 13.74 5.77
N TYR A 95 7.38 13.14 5.55
CA TYR A 95 6.31 13.07 6.52
C TYR A 95 6.71 12.33 7.82
N THR A 96 7.35 11.16 7.69
CA THR A 96 7.82 10.38 8.84
C THR A 96 8.85 11.14 9.66
N ARG A 97 9.80 11.85 9.00
CA ARG A 97 10.78 12.68 9.70
C ARG A 97 10.12 13.78 10.52
N LYS A 98 9.07 14.40 9.98
CA LYS A 98 8.34 15.46 10.68
C LYS A 98 7.57 14.92 11.90
N LEU A 99 6.86 13.79 11.75
CA LEU A 99 6.17 13.14 12.87
C LEU A 99 7.13 12.81 14.02
N ILE A 100 8.34 12.33 13.71
CA ILE A 100 9.37 12.04 14.70
C ILE A 100 9.85 13.34 15.36
N ALA A 101 10.04 14.41 14.59
CA ALA A 101 10.51 15.70 15.11
C ALA A 101 9.47 16.41 16.01
N GLU A 102 8.19 16.32 15.66
CA GLU A 102 7.11 16.96 16.42
C GLU A 102 6.73 16.20 17.69
N LYS A 103 7.37 15.05 18.00
CA LYS A 103 7.04 14.19 19.16
C LYS A 103 5.53 13.98 19.34
N THR A 104 4.77 14.03 18.25
CA THR A 104 3.34 13.77 18.30
C THR A 104 3.16 12.35 18.80
N SER A 105 2.53 12.18 19.95
CA SER A 105 2.29 10.88 20.53
C SER A 105 1.51 10.07 19.49
N VAL A 106 2.21 9.12 18.87
CA VAL A 106 1.54 8.14 17.99
C VAL A 106 0.42 7.55 18.82
N SER A 107 -0.81 7.76 18.41
CA SER A 107 -1.96 7.23 19.16
C SER A 107 -1.72 5.75 19.41
N HIS A 108 -1.97 5.26 20.62
CA HIS A 108 -1.83 3.84 20.98
C HIS A 108 -2.50 2.91 19.96
N LYS A 109 -3.59 3.35 19.34
CA LYS A 109 -4.26 2.63 18.24
C LYS A 109 -3.36 2.44 17.00
N HIS A 110 -2.58 3.46 16.65
CA HIS A 110 -1.66 3.39 15.52
C HIS A 110 -0.47 2.46 15.81
N ASP A 111 0.05 2.48 17.03
CA ASP A 111 1.11 1.55 17.44
C ASP A 111 0.65 0.09 17.34
N ILE A 112 -0.55 -0.21 17.83
CA ILE A 112 -1.18 -1.54 17.67
C ILE A 112 -1.29 -1.92 16.19
N PHE A 113 -1.74 -0.98 15.35
CA PHE A 113 -1.91 -1.25 13.93
C PHE A 113 -0.58 -1.52 13.21
N ILE A 114 0.48 -0.79 13.55
CA ILE A 114 1.83 -1.04 13.02
C ILE A 114 2.31 -2.44 13.39
N ARG A 115 2.19 -2.82 14.66
CA ARG A 115 2.54 -4.16 15.12
C ARG A 115 1.71 -5.24 14.42
N LEU A 116 0.42 -4.99 14.20
CA LEU A 116 -0.45 -5.88 13.42
C LEU A 116 0.10 -6.11 12.01
N VAL A 117 0.48 -5.03 11.31
CA VAL A 117 1.02 -5.13 9.95
C VAL A 117 2.33 -5.90 9.92
N GLN A 118 3.22 -5.66 10.88
CA GLN A 118 4.47 -6.41 11.02
C GLN A 118 4.21 -7.91 11.24
N LEU A 119 3.26 -8.25 12.10
CA LEU A 119 2.85 -9.63 12.31
C LEU A 119 2.25 -10.26 11.06
N ILE A 120 1.41 -9.52 10.32
CA ILE A 120 0.86 -10.01 9.04
C ILE A 120 2.00 -10.32 8.07
N GLU A 121 2.95 -9.41 7.85
CA GLU A 121 4.09 -9.65 6.95
C GLU A 121 4.94 -10.86 7.38
N GLN A 122 5.04 -11.12 8.66
CA GLN A 122 5.79 -12.25 9.18
C GLN A 122 5.06 -13.59 9.05
N TYR A 123 3.72 -13.61 9.22
CA TYR A 123 2.97 -14.85 9.41
C TYR A 123 1.90 -15.14 8.33
N TYR A 124 1.59 -14.22 7.40
CA TYR A 124 0.51 -14.40 6.43
C TYR A 124 0.62 -15.66 5.56
N THR A 125 1.81 -16.23 5.41
CA THR A 125 2.00 -17.48 4.67
C THR A 125 1.49 -18.71 5.42
N LYS A 126 1.45 -18.65 6.75
CA LYS A 126 1.06 -19.77 7.61
C LYS A 126 -0.28 -19.54 8.30
N GLU A 127 -0.53 -18.30 8.73
CA GLU A 127 -1.66 -17.94 9.57
C GLU A 127 -2.63 -17.01 8.84
N ARG A 128 -3.92 -17.39 8.83
CA ARG A 128 -4.99 -16.63 8.15
C ARG A 128 -6.09 -16.13 9.08
N GLY A 129 -6.20 -16.74 10.26
CA GLY A 129 -7.22 -16.41 11.24
C GLY A 129 -6.89 -15.14 12.03
N VAL A 130 -7.90 -14.31 12.26
CA VAL A 130 -7.73 -13.10 13.07
C VAL A 130 -7.33 -13.41 14.52
N ASP A 131 -7.75 -14.55 15.04
CA ASP A 131 -7.48 -14.97 16.40
C ASP A 131 -5.99 -15.02 16.71
N PHE A 132 -5.20 -15.60 15.80
CA PHE A 132 -3.74 -15.65 15.94
C PHE A 132 -3.10 -14.26 16.14
N TYR A 133 -3.51 -13.28 15.32
CA TYR A 133 -2.97 -11.92 15.42
C TYR A 133 -3.46 -11.19 16.66
N ALA A 134 -4.70 -11.44 17.06
CA ALA A 134 -5.30 -10.88 18.26
C ALA A 134 -4.60 -11.40 19.52
N ASP A 135 -4.34 -12.69 19.59
CA ASP A 135 -3.61 -13.33 20.70
C ASP A 135 -2.18 -12.77 20.82
N LYS A 136 -1.47 -12.62 19.68
CA LYS A 136 -0.12 -12.02 19.67
C LYS A 136 -0.07 -10.58 20.17
N LEU A 137 -1.17 -9.85 20.02
CA LEU A 137 -1.30 -8.46 20.46
C LEU A 137 -2.02 -8.32 21.81
N CYS A 138 -2.42 -9.43 22.44
CA CYS A 138 -3.21 -9.46 23.68
C CYS A 138 -4.52 -8.67 23.57
N LEU A 139 -5.21 -8.80 22.42
CA LEU A 139 -6.46 -8.10 22.13
C LEU A 139 -7.56 -9.08 21.71
N SER A 140 -8.82 -8.64 21.79
CA SER A 140 -9.91 -9.44 21.23
C SER A 140 -9.94 -9.34 19.69
N PRO A 141 -10.28 -10.43 18.98
CA PRO A 141 -10.41 -10.43 17.52
C PRO A 141 -11.35 -9.36 16.98
N LYS A 142 -12.47 -9.15 17.69
CA LYS A 142 -13.46 -8.13 17.35
C LYS A 142 -12.88 -6.71 17.44
N TYR A 143 -12.17 -6.41 18.52
CA TYR A 143 -11.54 -5.10 18.70
C TYR A 143 -10.46 -4.86 17.65
N LEU A 144 -9.58 -5.84 17.42
CA LEU A 144 -8.48 -5.72 16.46
C LEU A 144 -9.00 -5.52 15.04
N SER A 145 -10.06 -6.24 14.62
CA SER A 145 -10.69 -6.06 13.31
C SER A 145 -11.38 -4.71 13.17
N ALA A 146 -12.05 -4.23 14.21
CA ALA A 146 -12.69 -2.91 14.20
C ALA A 146 -11.64 -1.79 14.15
N LEU A 147 -10.55 -1.92 14.92
CA LEU A 147 -9.42 -0.99 14.89
C LEU A 147 -8.77 -0.93 13.51
N SER A 148 -8.45 -2.07 12.92
CA SER A 148 -7.89 -2.17 11.57
C SER A 148 -8.79 -1.49 10.55
N LYS A 149 -10.09 -1.79 10.58
CA LYS A 149 -11.08 -1.20 9.67
C LYS A 149 -11.21 0.31 9.85
N SER A 150 -11.12 0.81 11.08
CA SER A 150 -11.19 2.27 11.35
C SER A 150 -9.97 3.03 10.83
N ILE A 151 -8.79 2.38 10.81
CA ILE A 151 -7.53 3.01 10.39
C ILE A 151 -7.31 2.93 8.88
N CYS A 152 -7.53 1.76 8.27
CA CYS A 152 -7.19 1.53 6.85
C CYS A 152 -8.37 1.10 5.97
N GLY A 153 -9.58 1.00 6.53
CA GLY A 153 -10.78 0.57 5.80
C GLY A 153 -10.90 -0.95 5.61
N TYR A 154 -9.92 -1.76 6.06
CA TYR A 154 -9.87 -3.21 5.91
C TYR A 154 -9.83 -3.92 7.26
N THR A 155 -10.52 -5.04 7.35
CA THR A 155 -10.39 -5.97 8.48
C THR A 155 -9.03 -6.67 8.44
N VAL A 156 -8.62 -7.27 9.57
CA VAL A 156 -7.37 -8.06 9.64
C VAL A 156 -7.34 -9.17 8.58
N GLN A 157 -8.45 -9.89 8.43
CA GLN A 157 -8.55 -10.98 7.46
C GLN A 157 -8.39 -10.49 6.01
N GLU A 158 -8.97 -9.35 5.66
CA GLU A 158 -8.80 -8.74 4.34
C GLU A 158 -7.35 -8.31 4.09
N LEU A 159 -6.65 -7.79 5.10
CA LEU A 159 -5.22 -7.47 4.99
C LEU A 159 -4.37 -8.71 4.74
N VAL A 160 -4.61 -9.78 5.48
CA VAL A 160 -3.93 -11.08 5.27
C VAL A 160 -4.20 -11.61 3.87
N PHE A 161 -5.44 -11.60 3.41
CA PHE A 161 -5.81 -12.06 2.07
C PHE A 161 -5.14 -11.23 0.97
N LYS A 162 -5.06 -9.92 1.13
CA LYS A 162 -4.33 -9.04 0.20
C LYS A 162 -2.84 -9.40 0.13
N SER A 163 -2.19 -9.70 1.26
CA SER A 163 -0.78 -10.13 1.29
C SER A 163 -0.58 -11.46 0.58
N ILE A 164 -1.47 -12.45 0.80
CA ILE A 164 -1.45 -13.74 0.10
C ILE A 164 -1.60 -13.53 -1.40
N ILE A 165 -2.60 -12.77 -1.84
CA ILE A 165 -2.87 -12.54 -3.27
C ILE A 165 -1.68 -11.85 -3.95
N ARG A 166 -1.14 -10.79 -3.36
CA ARG A 166 0.02 -10.07 -3.90
C ARG A 166 1.21 -11.01 -4.12
N LYS A 167 1.55 -11.82 -3.10
CA LYS A 167 2.65 -12.78 -3.20
C LYS A 167 2.34 -13.91 -4.18
N SER A 168 1.08 -14.37 -4.24
CA SER A 168 0.63 -15.37 -5.22
C SER A 168 0.82 -14.90 -6.66
N ILE A 169 0.43 -13.66 -6.95
CA ILE A 169 0.64 -13.02 -8.26
C ILE A 169 2.14 -12.98 -8.60
N SER A 170 2.97 -12.56 -7.65
CA SER A 170 4.43 -12.56 -7.83
C SER A 170 4.98 -13.95 -8.13
N LEU A 171 4.55 -14.98 -7.39
CA LEU A 171 4.99 -16.36 -7.62
C LEU A 171 4.51 -16.90 -8.96
N LEU A 172 3.26 -16.62 -9.35
CA LEU A 172 2.70 -17.05 -10.63
C LEU A 172 3.43 -16.44 -11.83
N LYS A 173 3.82 -15.16 -11.76
CA LYS A 173 4.48 -14.45 -12.87
C LYS A 173 5.99 -14.65 -12.92
N ASN A 174 6.65 -14.72 -11.78
CA ASN A 174 8.10 -14.64 -11.70
C ASN A 174 8.78 -15.99 -11.37
N THR A 175 8.01 -17.07 -11.25
CA THR A 175 8.56 -18.39 -10.94
C THR A 175 7.88 -19.50 -11.75
N GLN A 176 8.56 -20.66 -11.87
CA GLN A 176 8.01 -21.88 -12.48
C GLN A 176 7.19 -22.74 -11.49
N LYS A 177 6.96 -22.26 -10.26
CA LYS A 177 6.19 -23.01 -9.27
C LYS A 177 4.81 -23.36 -9.80
N ASN A 178 4.40 -24.61 -9.68
CA ASN A 178 3.07 -25.04 -10.03
C ASN A 178 2.03 -24.56 -8.99
N VAL A 179 0.75 -24.73 -9.30
CA VAL A 179 -0.35 -24.23 -8.42
C VAL A 179 -0.37 -24.98 -7.08
N GLN A 180 0.02 -26.27 -7.06
CA GLN A 180 0.12 -27.06 -5.83
C GLN A 180 1.25 -26.52 -4.94
N GLU A 181 2.43 -26.28 -5.48
CA GLU A 181 3.56 -25.70 -4.72
C GLU A 181 3.26 -24.31 -4.15
N ILE A 182 2.46 -23.51 -4.88
CA ILE A 182 2.00 -22.20 -4.37
C ILE A 182 0.96 -22.40 -3.27
N SER A 183 0.07 -23.36 -3.42
CA SER A 183 -0.91 -23.73 -2.40
C SER A 183 -0.22 -24.15 -1.10
N ASP A 184 0.79 -25.00 -1.20
CA ASP A 184 1.57 -25.50 -0.07
C ASP A 184 2.39 -24.38 0.60
N PHE A 185 2.96 -23.48 -0.20
CA PHE A 185 3.66 -22.29 0.31
C PHE A 185 2.79 -21.43 1.24
N PHE A 186 1.50 -21.34 0.95
CA PHE A 186 0.55 -20.60 1.79
C PHE A 186 -0.22 -21.48 2.77
N ASN A 187 0.20 -22.72 2.99
CA ASN A 187 -0.46 -23.66 3.90
C ASN A 187 -1.95 -23.84 3.63
N PHE A 188 -2.35 -23.90 2.34
CA PHE A 188 -3.71 -24.31 1.96
C PHE A 188 -3.82 -25.84 1.98
N PRO A 189 -5.01 -26.39 2.28
CA PRO A 189 -5.21 -27.83 2.30
C PRO A 189 -4.85 -28.54 0.99
N ASN A 190 -5.10 -27.89 -0.15
CA ASN A 190 -4.74 -28.36 -1.48
C ASN A 190 -4.91 -27.25 -2.53
N ALA A 191 -4.46 -27.53 -3.77
CA ALA A 191 -4.55 -26.60 -4.90
C ALA A 191 -5.97 -26.15 -5.23
N SER A 192 -6.98 -26.98 -5.00
CA SER A 192 -8.39 -26.63 -5.28
C SER A 192 -8.89 -25.53 -4.34
N TYR A 193 -8.59 -25.64 -3.04
CA TYR A 193 -8.92 -24.59 -2.08
C TYR A 193 -8.20 -23.28 -2.40
N PHE A 194 -6.91 -23.34 -2.71
CA PHE A 194 -6.17 -22.15 -3.15
C PHE A 194 -6.76 -21.56 -4.44
N GLY A 195 -7.08 -22.42 -5.43
CA GLY A 195 -7.68 -21.98 -6.70
C GLY A 195 -9.01 -21.26 -6.51
N THR A 196 -9.88 -21.79 -5.64
CA THR A 196 -11.18 -21.17 -5.29
C THR A 196 -10.96 -19.84 -4.57
N PHE A 197 -10.05 -19.79 -3.59
CA PHE A 197 -9.67 -18.56 -2.90
C PHE A 197 -9.16 -17.51 -3.87
N PHE A 198 -8.19 -17.86 -4.73
CA PHE A 198 -7.59 -16.94 -5.70
C PHE A 198 -8.63 -16.41 -6.69
N LYS A 199 -9.47 -17.31 -7.24
CA LYS A 199 -10.56 -16.93 -8.17
C LYS A 199 -11.55 -15.98 -7.52
N LYS A 200 -11.91 -16.21 -6.24
CA LYS A 200 -12.82 -15.31 -5.50
C LYS A 200 -12.24 -13.90 -5.35
N GLN A 201 -10.92 -13.76 -5.19
CA GLN A 201 -10.26 -12.48 -4.97
C GLN A 201 -9.93 -11.73 -6.27
N ILE A 202 -9.59 -12.46 -7.35
CA ILE A 202 -9.07 -11.90 -8.61
C ILE A 202 -10.08 -12.01 -9.76
N GLY A 203 -11.10 -12.87 -9.64
CA GLY A 203 -12.07 -13.12 -10.70
C GLY A 203 -11.71 -14.25 -11.66
N MET A 204 -10.45 -14.72 -11.67
CA MET A 204 -9.97 -15.79 -12.55
C MET A 204 -9.09 -16.78 -11.81
N SER A 205 -8.92 -18.00 -12.37
CA SER A 205 -8.08 -19.02 -11.76
C SER A 205 -6.58 -18.70 -11.82
N PRO A 206 -5.76 -19.28 -10.92
CA PRO A 206 -4.29 -19.09 -10.95
C PRO A 206 -3.68 -19.48 -12.30
N GLN A 207 -4.16 -20.55 -12.94
CA GLN A 207 -3.67 -20.98 -14.25
C GLN A 207 -4.02 -19.99 -15.36
N GLN A 208 -5.24 -19.44 -15.36
CA GLN A 208 -5.63 -18.39 -16.30
C GLN A 208 -4.76 -17.14 -16.11
N TYR A 209 -4.54 -16.73 -14.86
CA TYR A 209 -3.73 -15.58 -14.52
C TYR A 209 -2.26 -15.72 -14.99
N ARG A 210 -1.69 -16.93 -14.90
CA ARG A 210 -0.31 -17.20 -15.36
C ARG A 210 -0.14 -17.04 -16.87
N ARG A 211 -1.18 -17.34 -17.66
CA ARG A 211 -1.13 -17.28 -19.13
C ARG A 211 -1.30 -15.88 -19.71
N MET A 212 -1.66 -14.91 -18.86
CA MET A 212 -1.74 -13.48 -19.22
C MET A 212 -0.34 -12.83 -19.17
#